data_6068ac4bbab12cc4f92881259f698239
#
_entry.id   6068ac4bbab12cc4f92881259f698239
#
_cell.length_a   1.000
_cell.length_b   1.000
_cell.length_c   1.000
_cell.angle_alpha   90.00
_cell.angle_beta   90.00
_cell.angle_gamma   90.00
#
_symmetry.space_group_name_H-M   'P 1'
#
loop_
_entity.id
_entity.type
_entity.pdbx_description
1 polymer ?
#
loop_
_entity_poly.entity_id
_entity_poly.type
_entity_poly.pdbx_seq_one_letter_code
_entity_poly.pdbx_strand_id
1 'polypeptide(L)'
;FLVQWDRAQWFLPDYHTDLEFAKTFKEVATSLDWKAVAVAWDDTFTMPTVTHECFYPSSILDTEAHDSGVYVMVMHLDHDLDLEIGSKGMMHFKAGYYMYVGSAKANLTKRIERHKRKRKKMHWHLDYFRGHCEMIAGLPIRTSWADAECALADAVRGVAEWDVPKFGSSDCDCKSHLFGMTENPIHNKKFMDVV
;
A
#
# COMPACT_ATOMS: atom_id res chain seq x y z
N PHE A 1 -5.55 1.14 -6.40
CA PHE A 1 -6.59 2.04 -6.91
C PHE A 1 -6.09 3.47 -6.97
N LEU A 2 -5.57 4.01 -5.88
CA LEU A 2 -4.98 5.35 -5.85
C LEU A 2 -3.81 5.49 -6.85
N VAL A 3 -2.99 4.47 -7.00
CA VAL A 3 -1.87 4.49 -7.97
C VAL A 3 -2.37 4.45 -9.41
N GLN A 4 -3.40 3.66 -9.70
CA GLN A 4 -4.03 3.66 -11.02
C GLN A 4 -4.85 4.94 -11.26
N TRP A 5 -5.44 5.50 -10.22
CA TRP A 5 -6.12 6.77 -10.24
C TRP A 5 -5.16 7.92 -10.54
N ASP A 6 -3.99 7.96 -9.89
CA ASP A 6 -2.96 8.96 -10.19
C ASP A 6 -2.44 8.83 -11.63
N ARG A 7 -2.30 7.61 -12.14
CA ARG A 7 -1.97 7.40 -13.56
C ARG A 7 -3.11 7.83 -14.49
N ALA A 8 -4.35 7.59 -14.14
CA ALA A 8 -5.50 8.10 -14.88
C ALA A 8 -5.58 9.63 -14.83
N GLN A 9 -5.26 10.26 -13.70
CA GLN A 9 -5.17 11.71 -13.59
C GLN A 9 -4.11 12.32 -14.51
N TRP A 10 -3.01 11.61 -14.80
CA TRP A 10 -1.99 12.07 -15.74
C TRP A 10 -2.50 12.19 -17.18
N PHE A 11 -3.49 11.42 -17.56
CA PHE A 11 -4.12 11.50 -18.88
C PHE A 11 -5.36 12.41 -18.91
N LEU A 12 -5.89 12.79 -17.78
CA LEU A 12 -7.15 13.50 -17.66
C LEU A 12 -7.12 14.98 -18.08
N PRO A 13 -6.05 15.77 -17.93
CA PRO A 13 -6.06 17.15 -18.42
C PRO A 13 -6.41 17.26 -19.91
N ASP A 14 -5.83 16.40 -20.74
CA ASP A 14 -6.11 16.38 -22.17
C ASP A 14 -7.47 15.72 -22.49
N TYR A 15 -7.85 14.73 -21.70
CA TYR A 15 -9.12 14.04 -21.81
C TYR A 15 -10.34 14.94 -21.55
N HIS A 16 -10.23 15.93 -20.67
CA HIS A 16 -11.33 16.87 -20.38
C HIS A 16 -11.68 17.78 -21.53
N THR A 17 -10.75 18.03 -22.43
CA THR A 17 -10.91 18.95 -23.55
C THR A 17 -11.24 18.24 -24.85
N ASP A 18 -11.06 16.89 -24.91
CA ASP A 18 -11.28 16.10 -26.11
C ASP A 18 -12.45 15.10 -25.94
N LEU A 19 -13.66 15.60 -26.25
CA LEU A 19 -14.87 14.78 -26.21
C LEU A 19 -14.86 13.63 -27.26
N GLU A 20 -14.10 13.77 -28.31
CA GLU A 20 -14.00 12.75 -29.37
C GLU A 20 -13.11 11.61 -28.90
N PHE A 21 -11.99 11.93 -28.23
CA PHE A 21 -11.16 10.94 -27.56
C PHE A 21 -11.95 10.17 -26.50
N ALA A 22 -12.74 10.86 -25.68
CA ALA A 22 -13.57 10.25 -24.64
C ALA A 22 -14.57 9.24 -25.22
N LYS A 23 -15.22 9.58 -26.36
CA LYS A 23 -16.14 8.68 -27.06
C LYS A 23 -15.43 7.45 -27.61
N THR A 24 -14.31 7.65 -28.30
CA THR A 24 -13.50 6.55 -28.87
C THR A 24 -12.96 5.65 -27.78
N PHE A 25 -12.47 6.22 -26.67
CA PHE A 25 -12.00 5.44 -25.51
C PHE A 25 -13.15 4.60 -24.92
N LYS A 26 -14.34 5.18 -24.78
CA LYS A 26 -15.53 4.48 -24.30
C LYS A 26 -15.89 3.29 -25.18
N GLU A 27 -15.90 3.49 -26.49
CA GLU A 27 -16.21 2.42 -27.45
C GLU A 27 -15.21 1.27 -27.38
N VAL A 28 -13.91 1.58 -27.35
CA VAL A 28 -12.83 0.58 -27.23
C VAL A 28 -12.91 -0.15 -25.89
N ALA A 29 -13.08 0.58 -24.78
CA ALA A 29 -13.16 -0.03 -23.45
C ALA A 29 -14.38 -0.95 -23.32
N THR A 30 -15.52 -0.55 -23.88
CA THR A 30 -16.74 -1.39 -23.92
C THR A 30 -16.52 -2.67 -24.73
N SER A 31 -15.80 -2.59 -25.86
CA SER A 31 -15.47 -3.76 -26.69
C SER A 31 -14.54 -4.75 -25.97
N LEU A 32 -13.83 -4.33 -24.92
CA LEU A 32 -12.93 -5.13 -24.11
C LEU A 32 -13.58 -5.68 -22.82
N ASP A 33 -14.91 -5.64 -22.74
CA ASP A 33 -15.67 -6.10 -21.55
C ASP A 33 -15.29 -5.36 -20.25
N TRP A 34 -15.13 -4.04 -20.35
CA TRP A 34 -14.87 -3.19 -19.19
C TRP A 34 -16.17 -2.65 -18.62
N LYS A 35 -16.27 -2.55 -17.30
CA LYS A 35 -17.38 -1.88 -16.64
C LYS A 35 -17.17 -0.35 -16.61
N ALA A 36 -18.21 0.40 -16.93
CA ALA A 36 -18.18 1.85 -16.81
C ALA A 36 -18.28 2.26 -15.33
N VAL A 37 -17.41 3.14 -14.91
CA VAL A 37 -17.43 3.78 -13.59
C VAL A 37 -17.61 5.28 -13.80
N ALA A 38 -18.67 5.84 -13.25
CA ALA A 38 -18.89 7.28 -13.27
C ALA A 38 -17.98 7.94 -12.22
N VAL A 39 -17.19 8.90 -12.64
CA VAL A 39 -16.34 9.71 -11.77
C VAL A 39 -16.82 11.15 -11.82
N ALA A 40 -17.27 11.65 -10.68
CA ALA A 40 -17.60 13.07 -10.51
C ALA A 40 -16.35 13.81 -10.01
N TRP A 41 -15.99 14.88 -10.68
CA TRP A 41 -14.93 15.80 -10.24
C TRP A 41 -15.56 16.89 -9.37
N ASP A 42 -14.92 17.19 -8.28
CA ASP A 42 -15.35 18.29 -7.45
C ASP A 42 -14.83 19.64 -7.99
N ASP A 43 -15.47 20.73 -7.57
CA ASP A 43 -15.22 22.10 -8.05
C ASP A 43 -13.90 22.70 -7.57
N THR A 44 -13.03 21.94 -6.90
CA THR A 44 -11.73 22.46 -6.39
C THR A 44 -10.78 22.88 -7.50
N PHE A 45 -11.04 22.48 -8.73
CA PHE A 45 -10.23 22.83 -9.91
C PHE A 45 -10.97 23.76 -10.86
N THR A 46 -11.60 24.81 -10.49
CA THR A 46 -12.15 25.87 -11.36
C THR A 46 -12.62 25.42 -12.78
N MET A 47 -12.86 24.16 -12.98
CA MET A 47 -13.41 23.57 -14.20
C MET A 47 -14.87 23.19 -13.97
N PRO A 48 -15.73 23.32 -14.98
CA PRO A 48 -17.11 22.88 -14.85
C PRO A 48 -17.14 21.41 -14.47
N THR A 49 -17.99 21.06 -13.50
CA THR A 49 -18.19 19.69 -13.06
C THR A 49 -18.57 18.84 -14.27
N VAL A 50 -17.63 18.03 -14.74
CA VAL A 50 -17.87 17.11 -15.84
C VAL A 50 -17.91 15.72 -15.26
N THR A 51 -19.04 15.03 -15.43
CA THR A 51 -19.13 13.63 -15.08
C THR A 51 -18.41 12.82 -16.13
N HIS A 52 -17.33 12.12 -15.72
CA HIS A 52 -16.58 11.22 -16.58
C HIS A 52 -16.92 9.78 -16.25
N GLU A 53 -17.07 8.97 -17.28
CA GLU A 53 -17.12 7.54 -17.16
C GLU A 53 -15.71 6.97 -17.39
N CYS A 54 -15.12 6.36 -16.38
CA CYS A 54 -13.89 5.58 -16.49
C CYS A 54 -14.24 4.11 -16.67
N PHE A 55 -13.47 3.41 -17.48
CA PHE A 55 -13.67 1.99 -17.78
C PHE A 55 -12.55 1.17 -17.19
N TYR A 56 -12.93 0.09 -16.48
CA TYR A 56 -12.00 -0.85 -15.85
C TYR A 56 -12.38 -2.28 -16.23
N PRO A 57 -11.41 -3.19 -16.40
CA PRO A 57 -11.70 -4.61 -16.51
C PRO A 57 -12.49 -5.08 -15.27
N SER A 58 -13.45 -5.97 -15.47
CA SER A 58 -14.27 -6.54 -14.40
C SER A 58 -13.42 -7.13 -13.27
N SER A 59 -12.31 -7.81 -13.63
CA SER A 59 -11.37 -8.38 -12.66
C SER A 59 -10.75 -7.33 -11.72
N ILE A 60 -10.47 -6.12 -12.20
CA ILE A 60 -9.97 -5.02 -11.36
C ILE A 60 -11.05 -4.54 -10.41
N LEU A 61 -12.29 -4.35 -10.91
CA LEU A 61 -13.42 -3.93 -10.08
C LEU A 61 -13.75 -4.96 -9.01
N ASP A 62 -13.70 -6.24 -9.33
CA ASP A 62 -13.94 -7.31 -8.37
C ASP A 62 -12.85 -7.32 -7.28
N THR A 63 -11.59 -7.09 -7.64
CA THR A 63 -10.49 -6.95 -6.68
C THR A 63 -10.69 -5.73 -5.76
N GLU A 64 -11.11 -4.61 -6.32
CA GLU A 64 -11.37 -3.37 -5.56
C GLU A 64 -12.60 -3.46 -4.65
N ALA A 65 -13.61 -4.23 -5.03
CA ALA A 65 -14.78 -4.48 -4.20
C ALA A 65 -14.44 -5.25 -2.91
N HIS A 66 -13.34 -5.99 -2.90
CA HIS A 66 -12.90 -6.74 -1.73
C HIS A 66 -11.87 -5.93 -0.92
N ASP A 67 -12.16 -5.69 0.35
CA ASP A 67 -11.22 -5.07 1.31
C ASP A 67 -10.19 -6.11 1.79
N SER A 68 -9.39 -6.61 0.83
CA SER A 68 -8.33 -7.62 1.01
C SER A 68 -7.09 -7.28 0.23
N GLY A 69 -5.94 -7.86 0.60
CA GLY A 69 -4.67 -7.66 -0.08
C GLY A 69 -3.50 -7.58 0.86
N VAL A 70 -2.46 -6.88 0.43
CA VAL A 70 -1.22 -6.65 1.19
C VAL A 70 -1.05 -5.18 1.52
N TYR A 71 -0.14 -4.86 2.41
CA TYR A 71 0.14 -3.47 2.80
C TYR A 71 1.57 -3.29 3.27
N VAL A 72 2.07 -2.07 3.15
CA VAL A 72 3.31 -1.64 3.79
C VAL A 72 2.99 -0.58 4.84
N MET A 73 3.47 -0.79 6.07
CA MET A 73 3.45 0.24 7.11
C MET A 73 4.82 0.89 7.17
N VAL A 74 4.89 2.19 6.92
CA VAL A 74 6.12 2.96 7.02
C VAL A 74 6.16 3.68 8.36
N MET A 75 7.23 3.47 9.11
CA MET A 75 7.42 3.99 10.48
C MET A 75 8.80 4.58 10.63
N HIS A 76 8.97 5.49 11.59
CA HIS A 76 10.25 6.08 11.95
C HIS A 76 10.56 5.81 13.42
N LEU A 77 11.79 5.35 13.69
CA LEU A 77 12.35 5.13 15.03
C LEU A 77 13.48 6.15 15.25
N ASP A 78 13.34 7.03 16.23
CA ASP A 78 14.24 8.15 16.43
C ASP A 78 15.63 7.76 16.98
N HIS A 79 15.73 6.67 17.71
CA HIS A 79 16.97 6.20 18.35
C HIS A 79 16.99 4.67 18.42
N ASP A 80 18.18 4.13 18.58
CA ASP A 80 18.38 2.68 18.73
C ASP A 80 17.58 2.17 19.93
N LEU A 81 16.98 0.99 19.78
CA LEU A 81 16.09 0.42 20.77
C LEU A 81 16.31 -1.10 20.92
N ASP A 82 16.47 -1.54 22.14
CA ASP A 82 16.35 -2.96 22.51
C ASP A 82 14.95 -3.21 23.06
N LEU A 83 14.21 -4.14 22.45
CA LEU A 83 12.82 -4.40 22.77
C LEU A 83 12.52 -5.89 22.81
N GLU A 84 11.79 -6.31 23.82
CA GLU A 84 11.30 -7.67 23.93
C GLU A 84 10.06 -7.87 23.04
N ILE A 85 10.15 -8.77 22.08
CA ILE A 85 9.11 -9.06 21.09
C ILE A 85 8.44 -10.41 21.38
N GLY A 86 7.55 -10.44 22.36
CA GLY A 86 6.81 -11.65 22.72
C GLY A 86 7.73 -12.88 22.82
N SER A 87 7.41 -13.95 22.11
CA SER A 87 8.20 -15.20 22.11
C SER A 87 9.55 -15.11 21.38
N LYS A 88 9.84 -14.00 20.68
CA LYS A 88 11.13 -13.81 20.00
C LYS A 88 12.23 -13.37 20.96
N GLY A 89 11.87 -12.92 22.16
CA GLY A 89 12.82 -12.38 23.13
C GLY A 89 13.30 -10.98 22.74
N MET A 90 14.50 -10.65 23.25
CA MET A 90 15.11 -9.33 23.06
C MET A 90 15.62 -9.18 21.62
N MET A 91 15.22 -8.10 20.96
CA MET A 91 15.64 -7.75 19.60
C MET A 91 16.15 -6.31 19.57
N HIS A 92 17.21 -6.09 18.80
CA HIS A 92 17.81 -4.78 18.59
C HIS A 92 17.27 -4.13 17.32
N PHE A 93 16.88 -2.85 17.41
CA PHE A 93 16.41 -2.04 16.31
C PHE A 93 17.28 -0.78 16.19
N LYS A 94 17.85 -0.53 15.03
CA LYS A 94 18.60 0.70 14.74
C LYS A 94 17.64 1.87 14.55
N ALA A 95 18.08 3.08 14.87
CA ALA A 95 17.39 4.31 14.45
C ALA A 95 17.24 4.37 12.93
N GLY A 96 16.09 4.86 12.44
CA GLY A 96 15.82 4.98 11.01
C GLY A 96 14.36 4.67 10.67
N TYR A 97 14.11 4.53 9.37
CA TYR A 97 12.79 4.22 8.85
C TYR A 97 12.60 2.72 8.68
N TYR A 98 11.40 2.27 8.96
CA TYR A 98 11.04 0.85 8.87
C TYR A 98 9.83 0.65 7.97
N MET A 99 9.89 -0.39 7.16
CA MET A 99 8.84 -0.83 6.26
C MET A 99 8.40 -2.23 6.70
N TYR A 100 7.17 -2.33 7.21
CA TYR A 100 6.57 -3.61 7.59
C TYR A 100 5.59 -4.05 6.52
N VAL A 101 5.80 -5.23 5.97
CA VAL A 101 4.92 -5.89 5.00
C VAL A 101 3.97 -6.83 5.71
N GLY A 102 2.70 -6.76 5.36
CA GLY A 102 1.68 -7.66 5.90
C GLY A 102 0.53 -7.86 4.94
N SER A 103 -0.35 -8.80 5.24
CA SER A 103 -1.54 -9.10 4.44
C SER A 103 -2.82 -9.11 5.27
N ALA A 104 -3.94 -9.00 4.56
CA ALA A 104 -5.26 -9.19 5.11
C ALA A 104 -6.17 -9.85 4.07
N LYS A 105 -6.63 -11.07 4.36
CA LYS A 105 -7.60 -11.79 3.52
C LYS A 105 -8.98 -11.12 3.52
N ALA A 106 -9.25 -10.26 4.52
CA ALA A 106 -10.44 -9.43 4.64
C ALA A 106 -10.18 -8.28 5.62
N ASN A 107 -10.96 -7.20 5.51
CA ASN A 107 -10.85 -6.01 6.37
C ASN A 107 -9.44 -5.39 6.38
N LEU A 108 -8.81 -5.29 5.21
CA LEU A 108 -7.50 -4.68 5.01
C LEU A 108 -7.45 -3.28 5.63
N THR A 109 -8.44 -2.44 5.34
CA THR A 109 -8.57 -1.08 5.87
C THR A 109 -8.57 -1.09 7.40
N LYS A 110 -9.39 -1.94 8.03
CA LYS A 110 -9.45 -2.05 9.50
C LYS A 110 -8.13 -2.56 10.09
N ARG A 111 -7.41 -3.44 9.39
CA ARG A 111 -6.10 -3.94 9.82
C ARG A 111 -5.06 -2.83 9.83
N ILE A 112 -4.99 -2.02 8.77
CA ILE A 112 -4.10 -0.86 8.68
C ILE A 112 -4.44 0.15 9.78
N GLU A 113 -5.71 0.50 9.95
CA GLU A 113 -6.14 1.41 11.01
C GLU A 113 -5.82 0.87 12.42
N ARG A 114 -5.91 -0.44 12.63
CA ARG A 114 -5.47 -1.04 13.87
C ARG A 114 -3.96 -0.91 14.08
N HIS A 115 -3.16 -1.10 13.02
CA HIS A 115 -1.69 -0.94 13.12
C HIS A 115 -1.28 0.51 13.40
N LYS A 116 -2.01 1.50 12.94
CA LYS A 116 -1.76 2.92 13.27
C LYS A 116 -1.87 3.23 14.77
N ARG A 117 -2.68 2.50 15.52
CA ARG A 117 -2.89 2.75 16.96
C ARG A 117 -1.65 2.36 17.78
N LYS A 118 -1.19 3.24 18.65
CA LYS A 118 -0.10 2.93 19.63
C LYS A 118 -0.59 2.03 20.76
N ARG A 119 -1.78 2.30 21.30
CA ARG A 119 -2.37 1.55 22.42
C ARG A 119 -3.40 0.55 21.89
N LYS A 120 -3.10 -0.74 22.05
CA LYS A 120 -3.97 -1.86 21.63
C LYS A 120 -3.54 -3.14 22.33
N LYS A 121 -4.40 -4.17 22.31
CA LYS A 121 -4.00 -5.51 22.76
C LYS A 121 -2.93 -6.06 21.82
N MET A 122 -1.81 -6.50 22.38
CA MET A 122 -0.70 -7.09 21.62
C MET A 122 -1.15 -8.40 20.98
N HIS A 123 -0.90 -8.56 19.70
CA HIS A 123 -1.26 -9.74 18.93
C HIS A 123 -0.17 -10.12 17.93
N TRP A 124 0.38 -9.15 17.19
CA TRP A 124 1.43 -9.34 16.20
C TRP A 124 2.76 -8.75 16.71
N HIS A 125 3.87 -9.23 16.16
CA HIS A 125 5.19 -8.69 16.48
C HIS A 125 5.24 -7.16 16.29
N LEU A 126 4.61 -6.65 15.22
CA LEU A 126 4.52 -5.22 14.95
C LEU A 126 3.87 -4.43 16.09
N ASP A 127 2.96 -5.01 16.86
CA ASP A 127 2.27 -4.30 17.94
C ASP A 127 3.23 -3.85 19.04
N TYR A 128 4.26 -4.66 19.32
CA TYR A 128 5.32 -4.32 20.28
C TYR A 128 6.17 -3.15 19.76
N PHE A 129 6.64 -3.26 18.53
CA PHE A 129 7.50 -2.25 17.90
C PHE A 129 6.77 -0.92 17.66
N ARG A 130 5.50 -0.98 17.23
CA ARG A 130 4.67 0.19 16.91
C ARG A 130 4.54 1.21 18.03
N GLY A 131 4.59 0.77 19.28
CA GLY A 131 4.52 1.64 20.46
C GLY A 131 5.64 2.69 20.52
N HIS A 132 6.79 2.38 19.97
CA HIS A 132 8.03 3.15 20.03
C HIS A 132 8.32 3.98 18.78
N CYS A 133 7.53 3.84 17.72
CA CYS A 133 7.76 4.49 16.43
C CYS A 133 6.74 5.59 16.15
N GLU A 134 7.13 6.55 15.31
CA GLU A 134 6.20 7.41 14.60
C GLU A 134 5.64 6.68 13.38
N MET A 135 4.35 6.84 13.09
CA MET A 135 3.73 6.32 11.87
C MET A 135 3.82 7.37 10.77
N ILE A 136 4.48 7.03 9.69
CA ILE A 136 4.63 7.90 8.51
C ILE A 136 3.50 7.63 7.52
N ALA A 137 3.31 6.37 7.11
CA ALA A 137 2.29 6.00 6.14
C ALA A 137 1.80 4.56 6.34
N GLY A 138 0.61 4.29 5.80
CA GLY A 138 0.10 2.94 5.57
C GLY A 138 -0.33 2.84 4.12
N LEU A 139 0.31 1.99 3.34
CA LEU A 139 0.16 1.85 1.90
C LEU A 139 -0.60 0.55 1.61
N PRO A 140 -1.92 0.60 1.35
CA PRO A 140 -2.70 -0.58 0.98
C PRO A 140 -2.47 -0.93 -0.50
N ILE A 141 -2.34 -2.22 -0.78
CA ILE A 141 -2.28 -2.79 -2.14
C ILE A 141 -3.36 -3.87 -2.20
N ARG A 142 -4.47 -3.57 -2.86
CA ARG A 142 -5.58 -4.53 -3.01
C ARG A 142 -5.23 -5.55 -4.08
N THR A 143 -5.32 -6.82 -3.69
CA THR A 143 -5.02 -7.94 -4.58
C THR A 143 -5.67 -9.22 -4.05
N SER A 144 -5.99 -10.13 -4.96
CA SER A 144 -6.40 -11.50 -4.65
C SER A 144 -5.27 -12.52 -4.80
N TRP A 145 -4.07 -12.08 -5.16
CA TRP A 145 -2.92 -12.96 -5.33
C TRP A 145 -2.46 -13.53 -3.98
N ALA A 146 -2.43 -14.84 -3.86
CA ALA A 146 -2.16 -15.53 -2.58
C ALA A 146 -0.73 -15.29 -2.07
N ASP A 147 0.25 -15.20 -2.97
CA ASP A 147 1.67 -15.06 -2.62
C ASP A 147 2.14 -13.60 -2.57
N ALA A 148 1.22 -12.65 -2.70
CA ALA A 148 1.53 -11.22 -2.78
C ALA A 148 2.34 -10.71 -1.57
N GLU A 149 2.09 -11.24 -0.37
CA GLU A 149 2.80 -10.81 0.85
C GLU A 149 4.30 -11.14 0.77
N CYS A 150 4.63 -12.39 0.42
CA CYS A 150 6.03 -12.80 0.30
C CYS A 150 6.73 -12.12 -0.89
N ALA A 151 6.03 -11.97 -2.02
CA ALA A 151 6.57 -11.28 -3.18
C ALA A 151 6.86 -9.79 -2.88
N LEU A 152 5.93 -9.11 -2.19
CA LEU A 152 6.14 -7.73 -1.77
C LEU A 152 7.28 -7.63 -0.73
N ALA A 153 7.35 -8.56 0.22
CA ALA A 153 8.44 -8.61 1.20
C ALA A 153 9.81 -8.77 0.53
N ASP A 154 9.93 -9.64 -0.47
CA ASP A 154 11.17 -9.80 -1.24
C ASP A 154 11.52 -8.55 -2.07
N ALA A 155 10.53 -7.89 -2.67
CA ALA A 155 10.73 -6.66 -3.43
C ALA A 155 11.19 -5.50 -2.51
N VAL A 156 10.54 -5.32 -1.35
CA VAL A 156 10.92 -4.30 -0.36
C VAL A 156 12.31 -4.60 0.21
N ARG A 157 12.65 -5.88 0.46
CA ARG A 157 13.99 -6.28 0.88
C ARG A 157 15.06 -5.89 -0.12
N GLY A 158 14.76 -5.97 -1.42
CA GLY A 158 15.69 -5.61 -2.50
C GLY A 158 16.08 -4.12 -2.52
N VAL A 159 15.30 -3.24 -1.88
CA VAL A 159 15.55 -1.80 -1.82
C VAL A 159 15.90 -1.31 -0.40
N ALA A 160 15.72 -2.13 0.62
CA ALA A 160 16.05 -1.83 2.01
C ALA A 160 17.57 -1.95 2.27
N GLU A 161 18.05 -1.26 3.28
CA GLU A 161 19.47 -1.31 3.72
C GLU A 161 19.74 -2.43 4.71
N TRP A 162 18.74 -2.81 5.51
CA TRP A 162 18.82 -3.96 6.45
C TRP A 162 17.47 -4.63 6.62
N ASP A 163 17.48 -5.84 7.12
CA ASP A 163 16.29 -6.58 7.58
C ASP A 163 16.34 -6.82 9.12
N VAL A 164 15.18 -7.04 9.71
CA VAL A 164 15.06 -7.52 11.10
C VAL A 164 14.71 -9.00 11.05
N PRO A 165 15.69 -9.91 11.30
CA PRO A 165 15.53 -11.32 11.02
C PRO A 165 14.34 -11.94 11.74
N LYS A 166 13.55 -12.76 11.02
CA LYS A 166 12.41 -13.50 11.56
C LYS A 166 11.28 -12.63 12.15
N PHE A 167 11.26 -11.33 11.85
CA PHE A 167 10.18 -10.46 12.28
C PHE A 167 8.99 -10.56 11.31
N GLY A 168 7.81 -10.89 11.83
CA GLY A 168 6.56 -10.97 11.05
C GLY A 168 6.44 -12.16 10.10
N SER A 169 7.44 -13.05 10.04
CA SER A 169 7.50 -14.20 9.12
C SER A 169 7.41 -15.55 9.87
N SER A 170 6.48 -15.68 10.83
CA SER A 170 6.32 -16.90 11.61
C SER A 170 5.54 -18.00 10.90
N ASP A 171 4.81 -17.67 9.88
CA ASP A 171 3.89 -18.51 9.09
C ASP A 171 4.30 -18.65 7.61
N CYS A 172 5.53 -18.22 7.28
CA CYS A 172 6.12 -18.35 5.95
C CYS A 172 7.64 -18.53 6.00
N ASP A 173 8.27 -18.84 4.87
CA ASP A 173 9.72 -19.05 4.73
C ASP A 173 10.51 -17.74 4.50
N CYS A 174 9.87 -16.59 4.51
CA CYS A 174 10.53 -15.31 4.35
C CYS A 174 11.55 -15.04 5.46
N LYS A 175 12.66 -14.40 5.12
CA LYS A 175 13.69 -14.03 6.10
C LYS A 175 13.17 -13.04 7.13
N SER A 176 12.34 -12.11 6.68
CA SER A 176 11.70 -11.08 7.49
C SER A 176 10.51 -10.48 6.74
N HIS A 177 9.65 -9.79 7.46
CA HIS A 177 8.65 -8.85 6.94
C HIS A 177 8.85 -7.44 7.49
N LEU A 178 9.98 -7.17 8.19
CA LEU A 178 10.34 -5.84 8.67
C LEU A 178 11.74 -5.48 8.15
N PHE A 179 11.79 -4.40 7.40
CA PHE A 179 12.98 -3.91 6.71
C PHE A 179 13.26 -2.48 7.11
N GLY A 180 14.53 -2.08 7.07
CA GLY A 180 14.90 -0.73 7.46
C GLY A 180 15.79 -0.02 6.43
N MET A 181 15.78 1.31 6.49
CA MET A 181 16.66 2.19 5.75
C MET A 181 16.85 3.53 6.48
N THR A 182 17.91 4.23 6.14
CA THR A 182 18.27 5.52 6.76
C THR A 182 17.42 6.67 6.24
N GLU A 183 17.05 6.64 4.97
CA GLU A 183 16.21 7.66 4.34
C GLU A 183 14.73 7.32 4.45
N ASN A 184 13.88 8.37 4.36
CA ASN A 184 12.43 8.16 4.33
C ASN A 184 12.01 7.40 3.05
N PRO A 185 11.44 6.19 3.18
CA PRO A 185 11.06 5.37 2.02
C PRO A 185 10.12 6.09 1.05
N ILE A 186 9.21 6.94 1.57
CA ILE A 186 8.25 7.68 0.73
C ILE A 186 8.95 8.64 -0.25
N HIS A 187 10.17 9.08 0.08
CA HIS A 187 10.98 9.93 -0.79
C HIS A 187 11.99 9.14 -1.63
N ASN A 188 12.08 7.83 -1.41
CA ASN A 188 13.00 6.96 -2.14
C ASN A 188 12.32 6.40 -3.40
N LYS A 189 12.82 6.81 -4.58
CA LYS A 189 12.24 6.40 -5.85
C LYS A 189 12.18 4.87 -6.02
N LYS A 190 13.23 4.14 -5.62
CA LYS A 190 13.28 2.67 -5.78
C LYS A 190 12.20 1.99 -4.94
N PHE A 191 11.96 2.49 -3.70
CA PHE A 191 10.88 1.99 -2.87
C PHE A 191 9.51 2.30 -3.48
N MET A 192 9.30 3.52 -3.98
CA MET A 192 8.04 3.92 -4.60
C MET A 192 7.75 3.17 -5.91
N ASP A 193 8.79 2.68 -6.61
CA ASP A 193 8.63 1.84 -7.79
C ASP A 193 8.23 0.38 -7.43
N VAL A 194 8.42 -0.03 -6.16
CA VAL A 194 8.06 -1.37 -5.64
C VAL A 194 6.61 -1.42 -5.15
N VAL A 195 6.09 -0.34 -4.58
CA VAL A 195 4.74 -0.25 -3.99
C VAL A 195 3.77 0.48 -4.91
#